data_6a2b9e34f05d3df8b618620223fee1f1
#
_entry.id   6a2b9e34f05d3df8b618620223fee1f1
#
_cell.length_a   1.000
_cell.length_b   1.000
_cell.length_c   1.000
_cell.angle_alpha   90.00
_cell.angle_beta   90.00
_cell.angle_gamma   90.00
#
_symmetry.space_group_name_H-M   'P 1'
#
loop_
_entity.id
_entity.type
_entity.pdbx_description
1 polymer ?
#
loop_
_entity_poly.entity_id
_entity_poly.type
_entity_poly.pdbx_seq_one_letter_code
_entity_poly.pdbx_strand_id
1 'polypeptide(L)'
;MIPFNVPPCTGDELEYIRQAISSHKICGDGEFTKKCSHWMEDRFHAQKALLTTSGTTALDMAALLCELEPGDEVILPSFTFSSTATAFVLAGAKLVFVDIRPDTMNIDETKIEAAITPRTRVIVPVHYAGVACEMDTIMDIARRHGLKVVEDAAQGVMSTYKGRALGTIGDMGCFSFHETKNYSMGEGGALLINNPQYNERAEILREKGTNRSKFFRGQVDKYTWVDFGDSYLPSELNAAYLWAQLLRADEINNDRLHSWNEYWEAFQPLARSGALELPTVPEGCVHNAHMFYIKAKDLAERTALINHLKSRDILAVFHYVPLHSAPAGQKFGRFEGEDLYTTSQSDRLLRLPLYFGLTREDRQAVINAVREFYGD
;
A
#
# COMPACT_ATOMS: atom_id res chain seq x y z
N MET A 1 -3.73 -11.30 25.60
CA MET A 1 -4.21 -11.31 24.20
C MET A 1 -3.13 -10.71 23.31
N ILE A 2 -2.70 -11.42 22.28
CA ILE A 2 -1.75 -10.94 21.26
C ILE A 2 -2.56 -10.22 20.18
N PRO A 3 -2.43 -8.89 20.03
CA PRO A 3 -3.17 -8.14 19.01
C PRO A 3 -2.64 -8.45 17.62
N PHE A 4 -3.49 -8.29 16.61
CA PHE A 4 -3.09 -8.47 15.21
C PHE A 4 -2.04 -7.45 14.78
N ASN A 5 -2.20 -6.19 15.19
CA ASN A 5 -1.31 -5.08 14.90
C ASN A 5 -1.21 -4.13 16.10
N VAL A 6 -0.05 -3.52 16.24
CA VAL A 6 0.21 -2.39 17.16
C VAL A 6 0.88 -1.31 16.32
N PRO A 7 0.37 -0.07 16.32
CA PRO A 7 1.04 1.03 15.63
C PRO A 7 2.46 1.20 16.13
N PRO A 8 3.45 1.42 15.24
CA PRO A 8 4.83 1.64 15.67
C PRO A 8 4.94 2.90 16.53
N CYS A 9 5.75 2.81 17.57
CA CYS A 9 6.11 3.95 18.40
C CYS A 9 7.60 3.83 18.75
N THR A 10 8.37 4.86 18.42
CA THR A 10 9.82 4.89 18.63
C THR A 10 10.20 5.56 19.94
N GLY A 11 9.25 6.30 20.56
CA GLY A 11 9.44 7.06 21.78
C GLY A 11 9.72 8.56 21.56
N ASP A 12 10.11 8.95 20.35
CA ASP A 12 10.48 10.33 20.04
C ASP A 12 9.32 11.16 19.45
N GLU A 13 8.18 10.55 19.16
CA GLU A 13 7.03 11.18 18.48
C GLU A 13 6.53 12.42 19.23
N LEU A 14 6.38 12.32 20.56
CA LEU A 14 5.90 13.46 21.38
C LEU A 14 6.87 14.63 21.39
N GLU A 15 8.18 14.37 21.28
CA GLU A 15 9.19 15.42 21.21
C GLU A 15 9.05 16.23 19.92
N TYR A 16 8.90 15.57 18.76
CA TYR A 16 8.73 16.26 17.49
C TYR A 16 7.37 16.96 17.38
N ILE A 17 6.30 16.39 17.93
CA ILE A 17 4.99 17.08 18.02
C ILE A 17 5.13 18.35 18.85
N ARG A 18 5.84 18.31 19.98
CA ARG A 18 6.10 19.50 20.82
C ARG A 18 6.87 20.56 20.04
N GLN A 19 7.86 20.18 19.23
CA GLN A 19 8.60 21.11 18.37
C GLN A 19 7.68 21.72 17.31
N ALA A 20 6.80 20.95 16.68
CA ALA A 20 5.81 21.46 15.72
C ALA A 20 4.90 22.52 16.38
N ILE A 21 4.39 22.26 17.59
CA ILE A 21 3.57 23.22 18.34
C ILE A 21 4.37 24.50 18.67
N SER A 22 5.61 24.34 19.13
CA SER A 22 6.47 25.47 19.52
C SER A 22 6.87 26.37 18.35
N SER A 23 6.84 25.83 17.12
CA SER A 23 7.12 26.62 15.90
C SER A 23 5.98 27.57 15.51
N HIS A 24 4.83 27.52 16.21
CA HIS A 24 3.59 28.25 15.90
C HIS A 24 3.04 28.00 14.49
N LYS A 25 3.46 26.93 13.82
CA LYS A 25 2.96 26.47 12.52
C LYS A 25 2.54 25.01 12.59
N ILE A 26 1.25 24.78 12.82
CA ILE A 26 0.66 23.43 12.94
C ILE A 26 -0.12 22.97 11.70
N CYS A 27 -0.39 23.88 10.74
CA CYS A 27 -0.93 23.53 9.44
C CYS A 27 0.19 22.95 8.56
N GLY A 28 -0.16 22.18 7.54
CA GLY A 28 0.80 21.51 6.67
C GLY A 28 1.76 22.43 5.91
N ASP A 29 2.68 21.84 5.16
CA ASP A 29 3.80 22.48 4.48
C ASP A 29 4.74 23.25 5.42
N GLY A 30 4.85 22.80 6.67
CA GLY A 30 5.84 23.27 7.61
C GLY A 30 7.16 22.51 7.49
N GLU A 31 7.90 22.53 8.58
CA GLU A 31 9.23 21.90 8.64
C GLU A 31 9.17 20.38 8.54
N PHE A 32 8.24 19.74 9.28
CA PHE A 32 8.16 18.29 9.31
C PHE A 32 7.58 17.69 8.04
N THR A 33 6.59 18.35 7.42
CA THR A 33 6.12 17.97 6.09
C THR A 33 7.27 17.94 5.08
N LYS A 34 8.12 18.97 5.08
CA LYS A 34 9.28 19.05 4.18
C LYS A 34 10.34 18.00 4.50
N LYS A 35 10.63 17.78 5.79
CA LYS A 35 11.58 16.73 6.21
C LYS A 35 11.14 15.35 5.74
N CYS A 36 9.87 15.00 5.93
CA CYS A 36 9.32 13.73 5.49
C CYS A 36 9.37 13.60 3.95
N SER A 37 8.99 14.65 3.21
CA SER A 37 9.05 14.66 1.74
C SER A 37 10.47 14.48 1.22
N HIS A 38 11.42 15.26 1.70
CA HIS A 38 12.83 15.15 1.31
C HIS A 38 13.43 13.79 1.68
N TRP A 39 13.10 13.26 2.87
CA TRP A 39 13.55 11.93 3.25
C TRP A 39 13.09 10.85 2.26
N MET A 40 11.82 10.91 1.79
CA MET A 40 11.30 9.97 0.80
C MET A 40 11.95 10.19 -0.58
N GLU A 41 12.14 11.44 -1.00
CA GLU A 41 12.83 11.79 -2.25
C GLU A 41 14.26 11.26 -2.26
N ASP A 42 15.02 11.48 -1.19
CA ASP A 42 16.41 11.02 -1.05
C ASP A 42 16.49 9.49 -0.92
N ARG A 43 15.65 8.90 -0.06
CA ARG A 43 15.71 7.46 0.24
C ARG A 43 15.26 6.59 -0.91
N PHE A 44 14.22 7.02 -1.64
CA PHE A 44 13.58 6.23 -2.69
C PHE A 44 13.93 6.72 -4.10
N HIS A 45 14.66 7.82 -4.22
CA HIS A 45 14.99 8.46 -5.50
C HIS A 45 13.74 8.87 -6.30
N ALA A 46 12.65 9.21 -5.60
CA ALA A 46 11.47 9.79 -6.22
C ALA A 46 11.76 11.22 -6.67
N GLN A 47 11.20 11.63 -7.81
CA GLN A 47 11.36 13.00 -8.31
C GLN A 47 10.72 14.03 -7.36
N LYS A 48 9.61 13.64 -6.74
CA LYS A 48 8.88 14.45 -5.77
C LYS A 48 8.03 13.58 -4.88
N ALA A 49 7.97 13.90 -3.58
CA ALA A 49 7.09 13.29 -2.62
C ALA A 49 6.20 14.33 -1.95
N LEU A 50 4.90 14.11 -1.97
CA LEU A 50 3.89 14.98 -1.40
C LEU A 50 3.12 14.23 -0.31
N LEU A 51 3.27 14.61 0.96
CA LEU A 51 2.44 14.07 2.04
C LEU A 51 0.96 14.39 1.79
N THR A 52 0.09 13.41 2.10
CA THR A 52 -1.36 13.49 1.99
C THR A 52 -2.03 13.06 3.29
N THR A 53 -3.32 13.36 3.43
CA THR A 53 -4.12 13.05 4.62
C THR A 53 -4.39 11.55 4.79
N SER A 54 -4.23 10.75 3.74
CA SER A 54 -4.33 9.28 3.76
C SER A 54 -3.71 8.68 2.50
N GLY A 55 -3.48 7.36 2.48
CA GLY A 55 -3.15 6.64 1.24
C GLY A 55 -4.28 6.72 0.21
N THR A 56 -5.53 6.76 0.66
CA THR A 56 -6.71 6.95 -0.22
C THR A 56 -6.63 8.28 -0.96
N THR A 57 -6.33 9.38 -0.25
CA THR A 57 -6.20 10.70 -0.90
C THR A 57 -4.96 10.82 -1.79
N ALA A 58 -3.91 10.03 -1.55
CA ALA A 58 -2.81 9.91 -2.51
C ALA A 58 -3.27 9.25 -3.82
N LEU A 59 -4.07 8.19 -3.74
CA LEU A 59 -4.69 7.54 -4.89
C LEU A 59 -5.68 8.46 -5.62
N ASP A 60 -6.50 9.23 -4.89
CA ASP A 60 -7.41 10.23 -5.46
C ASP A 60 -6.64 11.25 -6.29
N MET A 61 -5.55 11.79 -5.74
CA MET A 61 -4.68 12.73 -6.46
C MET A 61 -4.07 12.10 -7.71
N ALA A 62 -3.58 10.84 -7.62
CA ALA A 62 -3.03 10.12 -8.75
C ALA A 62 -4.09 9.90 -9.85
N ALA A 63 -5.31 9.53 -9.48
CA ALA A 63 -6.43 9.36 -10.40
C ALA A 63 -6.79 10.68 -11.11
N LEU A 64 -6.85 11.80 -10.38
CA LEU A 64 -7.09 13.14 -10.96
C LEU A 64 -5.97 13.57 -11.91
N LEU A 65 -4.71 13.24 -11.60
CA LEU A 65 -3.56 13.50 -12.49
C LEU A 65 -3.58 12.65 -13.74
N CYS A 66 -4.30 11.54 -13.75
CA CYS A 66 -4.48 10.72 -14.94
C CYS A 66 -5.42 11.35 -15.97
N GLU A 67 -6.19 12.39 -15.62
CA GLU A 67 -7.10 13.12 -16.54
C GLU A 67 -8.09 12.19 -17.26
N LEU A 68 -8.76 11.35 -16.45
CA LEU A 68 -9.70 10.35 -16.96
C LEU A 68 -11.00 11.00 -17.40
N GLU A 69 -11.53 10.54 -18.53
CA GLU A 69 -12.87 10.91 -19.01
C GLU A 69 -13.90 9.86 -18.61
N PRO A 70 -15.19 10.24 -18.51
CA PRO A 70 -16.24 9.27 -18.23
C PRO A 70 -16.24 8.09 -19.20
N GLY A 71 -16.07 6.89 -18.68
CA GLY A 71 -16.02 5.65 -19.44
C GLY A 71 -14.62 5.20 -19.85
N ASP A 72 -13.58 5.95 -19.53
CA ASP A 72 -12.22 5.43 -19.57
C ASP A 72 -12.07 4.25 -18.61
N GLU A 73 -11.19 3.32 -18.97
CA GLU A 73 -11.00 2.08 -18.23
C GLU A 73 -9.66 2.07 -17.47
N VAL A 74 -9.71 1.48 -16.26
CA VAL A 74 -8.56 1.29 -15.38
C VAL A 74 -8.44 -0.18 -15.05
N ILE A 75 -7.29 -0.79 -15.35
CA ILE A 75 -7.00 -2.20 -15.05
C ILE A 75 -6.34 -2.29 -13.68
N LEU A 76 -6.88 -3.16 -12.79
CA LEU A 76 -6.37 -3.40 -11.44
C LEU A 76 -6.69 -4.83 -10.98
N PRO A 77 -5.97 -5.37 -9.96
CA PRO A 77 -6.35 -6.64 -9.37
C PRO A 77 -7.65 -6.50 -8.58
N SER A 78 -8.45 -7.56 -8.55
CA SER A 78 -9.65 -7.58 -7.71
C SER A 78 -9.33 -7.84 -6.23
N PHE A 79 -8.17 -8.44 -5.92
CA PHE A 79 -7.69 -8.67 -4.57
C PHE A 79 -6.93 -7.45 -4.06
N THR A 80 -7.65 -6.45 -3.61
CA THR A 80 -7.09 -5.21 -3.04
C THR A 80 -8.08 -4.55 -2.08
N PHE A 81 -7.62 -3.52 -1.37
CA PHE A 81 -8.48 -2.67 -0.56
C PHE A 81 -9.32 -1.75 -1.45
N SER A 82 -10.52 -1.39 -0.99
CA SER A 82 -11.49 -0.60 -1.78
C SER A 82 -10.96 0.77 -2.24
N SER A 83 -10.02 1.38 -1.51
CA SER A 83 -9.44 2.68 -1.88
C SER A 83 -8.79 2.67 -3.25
N THR A 84 -8.10 1.58 -3.62
CA THR A 84 -7.49 1.42 -4.95
C THR A 84 -8.52 1.59 -6.07
N ALA A 85 -9.71 1.04 -5.89
CA ALA A 85 -10.80 1.12 -6.86
C ALA A 85 -11.56 2.45 -6.79
N THR A 86 -11.89 2.88 -5.57
CA THR A 86 -12.74 4.06 -5.32
C THR A 86 -12.13 5.34 -5.90
N ALA A 87 -10.83 5.53 -5.80
CA ALA A 87 -10.15 6.70 -6.34
C ALA A 87 -10.41 6.91 -7.85
N PHE A 88 -10.31 5.84 -8.62
CA PHE A 88 -10.54 5.90 -10.07
C PHE A 88 -12.03 5.98 -10.43
N VAL A 89 -12.91 5.37 -9.64
CA VAL A 89 -14.37 5.54 -9.81
C VAL A 89 -14.78 6.99 -9.58
N LEU A 90 -14.23 7.66 -8.55
CA LEU A 90 -14.48 9.08 -8.29
C LEU A 90 -13.97 9.96 -9.43
N ALA A 91 -12.88 9.58 -10.10
CA ALA A 91 -12.38 10.24 -11.29
C ALA A 91 -13.16 9.91 -12.58
N GLY A 92 -14.24 9.11 -12.51
CA GLY A 92 -15.14 8.81 -13.64
C GLY A 92 -14.80 7.54 -14.41
N ALA A 93 -13.81 6.77 -14.00
CA ALA A 93 -13.39 5.55 -14.70
C ALA A 93 -14.36 4.36 -14.50
N LYS A 94 -14.25 3.41 -15.42
CA LYS A 94 -14.74 2.05 -15.29
C LYS A 94 -13.61 1.12 -14.89
N LEU A 95 -13.88 0.23 -13.95
CA LEU A 95 -12.88 -0.71 -13.45
C LEU A 95 -12.85 -1.98 -14.29
N VAL A 96 -11.67 -2.45 -14.64
CA VAL A 96 -11.44 -3.73 -15.29
C VAL A 96 -10.58 -4.57 -14.34
N PHE A 97 -11.24 -5.47 -13.62
CA PHE A 97 -10.55 -6.36 -12.70
C PHE A 97 -9.94 -7.53 -13.48
N VAL A 98 -8.71 -7.87 -13.15
CA VAL A 98 -8.03 -9.07 -13.65
C VAL A 98 -7.66 -9.98 -12.50
N ASP A 99 -7.41 -11.25 -12.80
CA ASP A 99 -7.03 -12.24 -11.81
C ASP A 99 -5.65 -11.96 -11.19
N ILE A 100 -5.33 -12.65 -10.14
CA ILE A 100 -4.08 -12.54 -9.40
C ILE A 100 -3.19 -13.75 -9.61
N ARG A 101 -1.91 -13.60 -9.33
CA ARG A 101 -0.97 -14.71 -9.16
C ARG A 101 -1.25 -15.43 -7.83
N PRO A 102 -1.37 -16.76 -7.85
CA PRO A 102 -1.63 -17.52 -6.62
C PRO A 102 -0.45 -17.51 -5.64
N ASP A 103 0.79 -17.28 -6.11
CA ASP A 103 2.01 -17.31 -5.31
C ASP A 103 2.21 -16.02 -4.50
N THR A 104 1.99 -14.85 -5.12
CA THR A 104 2.25 -13.53 -4.51
C THR A 104 1.00 -12.77 -4.11
N MET A 105 -0.18 -13.17 -4.58
CA MET A 105 -1.46 -12.44 -4.44
C MET A 105 -1.50 -11.12 -5.23
N ASN A 106 -0.47 -10.80 -5.98
CA ASN A 106 -0.38 -9.62 -6.84
C ASN A 106 -1.15 -9.83 -8.14
N ILE A 107 -1.41 -8.74 -8.86
CA ILE A 107 -2.01 -8.81 -10.20
C ILE A 107 -1.25 -9.81 -11.09
N ASP A 108 -1.97 -10.66 -11.83
CA ASP A 108 -1.36 -11.51 -12.85
C ASP A 108 -1.05 -10.66 -14.10
N GLU A 109 0.21 -10.32 -14.26
CA GLU A 109 0.70 -9.49 -15.36
C GLU A 109 0.41 -10.09 -16.74
N THR A 110 0.27 -11.41 -16.82
CA THR A 110 -0.04 -12.10 -18.08
C THR A 110 -1.47 -11.90 -18.56
N LYS A 111 -2.36 -11.44 -17.67
CA LYS A 111 -3.77 -11.17 -17.97
C LYS A 111 -4.03 -9.72 -18.37
N ILE A 112 -3.08 -8.83 -18.12
CA ILE A 112 -3.26 -7.37 -18.34
C ILE A 112 -3.49 -7.06 -19.81
N GLU A 113 -2.69 -7.61 -20.72
CA GLU A 113 -2.73 -7.26 -22.13
C GLU A 113 -4.07 -7.66 -22.80
N ALA A 114 -4.64 -8.80 -22.39
CA ALA A 114 -5.95 -9.25 -22.87
C ALA A 114 -7.12 -8.36 -22.40
N ALA A 115 -6.93 -7.65 -21.28
CA ALA A 115 -7.92 -6.74 -20.71
C ALA A 115 -7.91 -5.33 -21.34
N ILE A 116 -6.92 -5.02 -22.16
CA ILE A 116 -6.76 -3.70 -22.79
C ILE A 116 -7.80 -3.50 -23.90
N THR A 117 -8.50 -2.36 -23.84
CA THR A 117 -9.40 -1.87 -24.86
C THR A 117 -8.98 -0.48 -25.36
N PRO A 118 -9.59 0.08 -26.42
CA PRO A 118 -9.34 1.46 -26.83
C PRO A 118 -9.67 2.51 -25.76
N ARG A 119 -10.40 2.13 -24.69
CA ARG A 119 -10.74 3.00 -23.55
C ARG A 119 -9.79 2.87 -22.37
N THR A 120 -8.91 1.89 -22.36
CA THR A 120 -7.94 1.70 -21.26
C THR A 120 -6.95 2.88 -21.21
N ARG A 121 -6.73 3.43 -20.01
CA ARG A 121 -5.83 4.57 -19.76
C ARG A 121 -4.79 4.30 -18.70
N VAL A 122 -5.11 3.47 -17.70
CA VAL A 122 -4.26 3.30 -16.53
C VAL A 122 -4.20 1.82 -16.16
N ILE A 123 -3.02 1.39 -15.71
CA ILE A 123 -2.81 0.12 -14.99
C ILE A 123 -2.44 0.47 -13.55
N VAL A 124 -3.09 -0.19 -12.58
CA VAL A 124 -2.84 0.02 -11.15
C VAL A 124 -2.37 -1.29 -10.52
N PRO A 125 -1.06 -1.58 -10.53
CA PRO A 125 -0.52 -2.69 -9.76
C PRO A 125 -0.60 -2.39 -8.28
N VAL A 126 -0.93 -3.40 -7.46
CA VAL A 126 -0.97 -3.33 -6.00
C VAL A 126 0.11 -4.24 -5.44
N HIS A 127 1.06 -3.69 -4.70
CA HIS A 127 2.18 -4.44 -4.13
C HIS A 127 1.77 -5.10 -2.80
N TYR A 128 1.04 -6.22 -2.91
CA TYR A 128 0.48 -6.90 -1.75
C TYR A 128 1.57 -7.41 -0.80
N ALA A 129 1.35 -7.25 0.50
CA ALA A 129 2.27 -7.65 1.57
C ALA A 129 3.67 -7.01 1.50
N GLY A 130 3.84 -5.95 0.70
CA GLY A 130 5.13 -5.33 0.42
C GLY A 130 5.98 -6.10 -0.59
N VAL A 131 5.40 -7.06 -1.30
CA VAL A 131 6.07 -7.82 -2.40
C VAL A 131 5.71 -7.16 -3.72
N ALA A 132 6.71 -6.94 -4.57
CA ALA A 132 6.52 -6.28 -5.86
C ALA A 132 5.66 -7.12 -6.83
N CYS A 133 4.84 -6.44 -7.64
CA CYS A 133 4.34 -6.98 -8.89
C CYS A 133 5.48 -7.15 -9.90
N GLU A 134 5.26 -7.91 -10.99
CA GLU A 134 6.21 -8.03 -12.10
C GLU A 134 6.27 -6.74 -12.93
N MET A 135 6.93 -5.73 -12.32
CA MET A 135 6.92 -4.36 -12.84
C MET A 135 7.56 -4.21 -14.22
N ASP A 136 8.58 -5.01 -14.56
CA ASP A 136 9.19 -4.92 -15.90
C ASP A 136 8.17 -5.27 -16.98
N THR A 137 7.38 -6.34 -16.78
CA THR A 137 6.32 -6.75 -17.72
C THR A 137 5.20 -5.69 -17.76
N ILE A 138 4.75 -5.21 -16.60
CA ILE A 138 3.70 -4.19 -16.52
C ILE A 138 4.11 -2.89 -17.23
N MET A 139 5.33 -2.42 -17.01
CA MET A 139 5.86 -1.21 -17.64
C MET A 139 6.07 -1.40 -19.15
N ASP A 140 6.46 -2.59 -19.61
CA ASP A 140 6.54 -2.89 -21.04
C ASP A 140 5.18 -2.84 -21.72
N ILE A 141 4.16 -3.47 -21.12
CA ILE A 141 2.78 -3.41 -21.61
C ILE A 141 2.30 -1.95 -21.66
N ALA A 142 2.46 -1.20 -20.57
CA ALA A 142 2.05 0.19 -20.49
C ALA A 142 2.69 1.04 -21.59
N ARG A 143 4.01 0.89 -21.81
CA ARG A 143 4.74 1.60 -22.88
C ARG A 143 4.23 1.26 -24.27
N ARG A 144 3.99 -0.03 -24.57
CA ARG A 144 3.50 -0.47 -25.90
C ARG A 144 2.11 0.08 -26.22
N HIS A 145 1.28 0.25 -25.20
CA HIS A 145 -0.11 0.69 -25.34
C HIS A 145 -0.34 2.16 -24.96
N GLY A 146 0.71 2.91 -24.57
CA GLY A 146 0.59 4.31 -24.18
C GLY A 146 -0.23 4.54 -22.91
N LEU A 147 -0.17 3.60 -21.96
CA LEU A 147 -0.91 3.63 -20.71
C LEU A 147 -0.08 4.23 -19.57
N LYS A 148 -0.73 4.88 -18.64
CA LYS A 148 -0.13 5.34 -17.37
C LYS A 148 -0.08 4.19 -16.35
N VAL A 149 0.93 4.22 -15.46
CA VAL A 149 1.05 3.25 -14.37
C VAL A 149 1.03 4.00 -13.04
N VAL A 150 0.06 3.66 -12.19
CA VAL A 150 -0.06 4.17 -10.82
C VAL A 150 0.14 3.01 -9.86
N GLU A 151 1.27 3.00 -9.13
CA GLU A 151 1.54 1.96 -8.16
C GLU A 151 0.76 2.20 -6.86
N ASP A 152 -0.15 1.29 -6.49
CA ASP A 152 -0.61 1.23 -5.11
C ASP A 152 0.45 0.52 -4.26
N ALA A 153 1.33 1.33 -3.70
CA ALA A 153 2.42 0.91 -2.83
C ALA A 153 2.09 1.16 -1.34
N ALA A 154 0.79 1.18 -0.99
CA ALA A 154 0.33 1.41 0.39
C ALA A 154 0.91 0.42 1.41
N GLN A 155 1.46 -0.70 0.95
CA GLN A 155 2.13 -1.73 1.75
C GLN A 155 3.63 -1.83 1.42
N GLY A 156 4.16 -0.98 0.54
CA GLY A 156 5.47 -1.13 -0.10
C GLY A 156 6.58 -0.23 0.40
N VAL A 157 6.37 0.60 1.42
CA VAL A 157 7.41 1.49 1.97
C VAL A 157 8.64 0.68 2.40
N MET A 158 9.84 1.01 1.92
CA MET A 158 11.11 0.27 2.11
C MET A 158 11.24 -1.04 1.32
N SER A 159 10.25 -1.43 0.54
CA SER A 159 10.38 -2.58 -0.37
C SER A 159 10.98 -2.18 -1.72
N THR A 160 11.61 -3.14 -2.41
CA THR A 160 12.22 -2.88 -3.72
C THR A 160 11.93 -4.00 -4.73
N TYR A 161 11.96 -3.63 -6.01
CA TYR A 161 11.95 -4.53 -7.15
C TYR A 161 13.21 -4.28 -7.98
N LYS A 162 14.11 -5.27 -8.05
CA LYS A 162 15.40 -5.17 -8.75
C LYS A 162 16.19 -3.91 -8.38
N GLY A 163 16.21 -3.60 -7.06
CA GLY A 163 16.91 -2.45 -6.49
C GLY A 163 16.17 -1.10 -6.61
N ARG A 164 15.02 -1.03 -7.28
CA ARG A 164 14.18 0.17 -7.36
C ARG A 164 13.10 0.15 -6.27
N ALA A 165 12.93 1.23 -5.54
CA ALA A 165 11.90 1.32 -4.50
C ALA A 165 10.49 1.20 -5.10
N LEU A 166 9.60 0.47 -4.41
CA LEU A 166 8.19 0.40 -4.82
C LEU A 166 7.54 1.78 -4.68
N GLY A 167 6.68 2.11 -5.62
CA GLY A 167 6.10 3.44 -5.76
C GLY A 167 6.94 4.41 -6.61
N THR A 168 8.14 3.98 -7.08
CA THR A 168 9.02 4.82 -7.92
C THR A 168 9.28 4.24 -9.31
N ILE A 169 8.50 3.24 -9.72
CA ILE A 169 8.71 2.51 -10.97
C ILE A 169 7.76 2.99 -12.06
N GLY A 170 6.48 3.18 -11.72
CA GLY A 170 5.46 3.75 -12.59
C GLY A 170 5.54 5.27 -12.70
N ASP A 171 4.54 5.90 -13.30
CA ASP A 171 4.43 7.36 -13.39
C ASP A 171 4.26 8.01 -12.02
N MET A 172 3.49 7.36 -11.14
CA MET A 172 3.19 7.78 -9.78
C MET A 172 3.11 6.56 -8.87
N GLY A 173 3.36 6.76 -7.57
CA GLY A 173 3.16 5.77 -6.53
C GLY A 173 2.50 6.34 -5.29
N CYS A 174 1.70 5.52 -4.60
CA CYS A 174 0.92 5.94 -3.45
C CYS A 174 1.33 5.15 -2.22
N PHE A 175 1.82 5.84 -1.18
CA PHE A 175 2.10 5.26 0.13
C PHE A 175 0.96 5.52 1.11
N SER A 176 0.85 4.64 2.10
CA SER A 176 -0.06 4.80 3.24
C SER A 176 0.73 4.82 4.54
N PHE A 177 0.38 5.77 5.41
CA PHE A 177 0.86 5.88 6.78
C PHE A 177 -0.29 5.78 7.78
N HIS A 178 -1.30 4.96 7.45
CA HIS A 178 -2.36 4.58 8.38
C HIS A 178 -1.77 3.77 9.55
N GLU A 179 -2.44 3.75 10.71
CA GLU A 179 -1.96 3.07 11.92
C GLU A 179 -1.58 1.59 11.73
N THR A 180 -2.18 0.92 10.74
CA THR A 180 -1.91 -0.49 10.42
C THR A 180 -0.65 -0.71 9.58
N LYS A 181 0.03 0.34 9.13
CA LYS A 181 1.21 0.26 8.27
C LYS A 181 2.50 0.16 9.07
N ASN A 182 3.60 -0.15 8.37
CA ASN A 182 4.92 -0.27 9.00
C ASN A 182 5.41 1.04 9.62
N TYR A 183 4.99 2.15 9.04
CA TYR A 183 5.23 3.52 9.50
C TYR A 183 3.89 4.23 9.53
N SER A 184 3.63 5.00 10.58
CA SER A 184 2.31 5.60 10.80
C SER A 184 2.39 7.07 11.16
N MET A 185 1.36 7.82 10.79
CA MET A 185 1.06 9.14 11.33
C MET A 185 -0.40 9.21 11.81
N GLY A 186 -0.93 8.05 12.25
CA GLY A 186 -2.33 7.82 12.57
C GLY A 186 -3.14 7.62 11.30
N GLU A 187 -3.49 8.70 10.67
CA GLU A 187 -4.00 8.77 9.29
C GLU A 187 -3.02 9.57 8.45
N GLY A 188 -2.62 9.03 7.30
CA GLY A 188 -1.73 9.70 6.37
C GLY A 188 -1.33 8.87 5.17
N GLY A 189 -0.67 9.53 4.24
CA GLY A 189 -0.12 8.93 3.04
C GLY A 189 0.88 9.84 2.34
N ALA A 190 1.36 9.40 1.20
CA ALA A 190 2.16 10.22 0.30
C ALA A 190 1.93 9.83 -1.15
N LEU A 191 1.88 10.83 -2.02
CA LEU A 191 1.98 10.67 -3.46
C LEU A 191 3.44 10.87 -3.87
N LEU A 192 4.03 9.84 -4.45
CA LEU A 192 5.32 9.89 -5.13
C LEU A 192 5.09 10.18 -6.61
N ILE A 193 5.79 11.16 -7.15
CA ILE A 193 5.72 11.54 -8.56
C ILE A 193 7.04 11.20 -9.20
N ASN A 194 7.02 10.36 -10.22
CA ASN A 194 8.21 9.89 -10.92
C ASN A 194 8.32 10.53 -12.31
N ASN A 195 7.19 10.92 -12.89
CA ASN A 195 7.12 11.67 -14.13
C ASN A 195 6.94 13.17 -13.80
N PRO A 196 7.97 14.02 -14.06
CA PRO A 196 7.97 15.43 -13.64
C PRO A 196 6.87 16.29 -14.25
N GLN A 197 6.22 15.84 -15.33
CA GLN A 197 5.10 16.57 -15.93
C GLN A 197 3.93 16.77 -14.96
N TYR A 198 3.78 15.89 -13.95
CA TYR A 198 2.72 15.97 -12.96
C TYR A 198 3.03 16.86 -11.76
N ASN A 199 4.29 17.29 -11.57
CA ASN A 199 4.74 17.97 -10.36
C ASN A 199 3.92 19.23 -10.01
N GLU A 200 3.70 20.09 -10.98
CA GLU A 200 3.00 21.35 -10.77
C GLU A 200 1.53 21.12 -10.44
N ARG A 201 0.86 20.30 -11.25
CA ARG A 201 -0.56 20.04 -11.06
C ARG A 201 -0.85 19.29 -9.75
N ALA A 202 0.04 18.40 -9.34
CA ALA A 202 -0.07 17.72 -8.06
C ALA A 202 -0.05 18.67 -6.86
N GLU A 203 0.82 19.70 -6.88
CA GLU A 203 0.81 20.75 -5.85
C GLU A 203 -0.52 21.52 -5.83
N ILE A 204 -1.06 21.84 -7.01
CA ILE A 204 -2.34 22.54 -7.14
C ILE A 204 -3.48 21.70 -6.60
N LEU A 205 -3.57 20.41 -7.00
CA LEU A 205 -4.60 19.49 -6.51
C LEU A 205 -4.56 19.34 -4.99
N ARG A 206 -3.34 19.21 -4.40
CA ARG A 206 -3.15 19.06 -2.96
C ARG A 206 -3.62 20.29 -2.16
N GLU A 207 -3.54 21.48 -2.75
CA GLU A 207 -3.82 22.76 -2.13
C GLU A 207 -5.13 23.40 -2.67
N LYS A 208 -6.19 22.61 -2.71
CA LYS A 208 -7.56 23.08 -3.01
C LYS A 208 -7.71 23.68 -4.41
N GLY A 209 -6.92 23.20 -5.38
CA GLY A 209 -6.94 23.72 -6.73
C GLY A 209 -6.31 25.09 -6.91
N THR A 210 -5.51 25.57 -5.93
CA THR A 210 -4.86 26.88 -5.98
C THR A 210 -3.39 26.78 -6.39
N ASN A 211 -2.86 27.82 -7.03
CA ASN A 211 -1.44 27.95 -7.34
C ASN A 211 -0.60 28.53 -6.18
N ARG A 212 -1.02 28.28 -4.92
CA ARG A 212 -0.41 28.81 -3.70
C ARG A 212 1.08 28.46 -3.58
N SER A 213 1.49 27.28 -3.99
CA SER A 213 2.91 26.87 -3.97
C SER A 213 3.78 27.77 -4.86
N LYS A 214 3.25 28.23 -6.01
CA LYS A 214 3.95 29.21 -6.90
C LYS A 214 4.09 30.58 -6.21
N PHE A 215 3.07 31.00 -5.47
CA PHE A 215 3.12 32.24 -4.71
C PHE A 215 4.24 32.23 -3.66
N PHE A 216 4.36 31.16 -2.89
CA PHE A 216 5.44 31.05 -1.90
C PHE A 216 6.84 30.92 -2.50
N ARG A 217 6.94 30.48 -3.75
CA ARG A 217 8.21 30.50 -4.50
C ARG A 217 8.48 31.83 -5.22
N GLY A 218 7.61 32.84 -5.06
CA GLY A 218 7.75 34.15 -5.73
C GLY A 218 7.53 34.12 -7.24
N GLN A 219 6.87 33.08 -7.75
CA GLN A 219 6.60 32.91 -9.20
C GLN A 219 5.32 33.62 -9.67
N VAL A 220 4.45 33.98 -8.74
CA VAL A 220 3.24 34.77 -8.99
C VAL A 220 3.03 35.78 -7.86
N ASP A 221 2.46 36.95 -8.15
CA ASP A 221 2.22 38.01 -7.17
C ASP A 221 1.07 37.70 -6.20
N LYS A 222 0.09 36.92 -6.67
CA LYS A 222 -1.07 36.46 -5.88
C LYS A 222 -1.40 35.03 -6.27
N TYR A 223 -1.89 34.24 -5.32
CA TYR A 223 -2.44 32.93 -5.65
C TYR A 223 -3.95 33.02 -5.88
N THR A 224 -4.45 32.12 -6.72
CA THR A 224 -5.87 32.03 -7.07
C THR A 224 -6.28 30.59 -7.29
N TRP A 225 -7.57 30.36 -7.42
CA TRP A 225 -8.12 29.06 -7.80
C TRP A 225 -7.94 28.84 -9.30
N VAL A 226 -7.27 27.74 -9.70
CA VAL A 226 -6.87 27.49 -11.09
C VAL A 226 -7.27 26.12 -11.63
N ASP A 227 -7.59 25.14 -10.76
CA ASP A 227 -7.93 23.76 -11.13
C ASP A 227 -8.81 23.11 -10.05
N PHE A 228 -9.20 21.86 -10.27
CA PHE A 228 -9.73 21.01 -9.21
C PHE A 228 -8.73 20.88 -8.07
N GLY A 229 -9.22 20.42 -6.94
CA GLY A 229 -8.38 20.11 -5.78
C GLY A 229 -9.20 20.01 -4.52
N ASP A 230 -8.56 19.48 -3.48
CA ASP A 230 -9.14 19.38 -2.16
C ASP A 230 -8.08 19.62 -1.09
N SER A 231 -8.47 19.54 0.16
CA SER A 231 -7.59 19.70 1.32
C SER A 231 -6.83 18.37 1.59
N TYR A 232 -5.92 18.00 0.70
CA TYR A 232 -5.16 16.75 0.82
C TYR A 232 -3.93 16.87 1.74
N LEU A 233 -3.55 18.05 2.14
CA LEU A 233 -2.36 18.33 2.94
C LEU A 233 -2.60 17.99 4.43
N PRO A 234 -1.79 17.10 5.06
CA PRO A 234 -1.91 16.77 6.47
C PRO A 234 -1.36 17.90 7.36
N SER A 235 -1.66 17.83 8.66
CA SER A 235 -1.11 18.78 9.64
C SER A 235 0.37 18.49 9.92
N GLU A 236 1.09 19.51 10.44
CA GLU A 236 2.46 19.33 10.94
C GLU A 236 2.54 18.39 12.15
N LEU A 237 1.45 18.24 12.91
CA LEU A 237 1.40 17.28 14.02
C LEU A 237 1.51 15.84 13.54
N ASN A 238 0.80 15.50 12.46
CA ASN A 238 0.90 14.20 11.82
C ASN A 238 2.29 13.99 11.18
N ALA A 239 2.80 15.00 10.47
CA ALA A 239 4.12 14.94 9.84
C ALA A 239 5.24 14.79 10.88
N ALA A 240 5.15 15.46 12.03
CA ALA A 240 6.10 15.33 13.12
C ALA A 240 6.09 13.94 13.75
N TYR A 241 4.90 13.34 13.90
CA TYR A 241 4.77 11.96 14.36
C TYR A 241 5.46 10.99 13.39
N LEU A 242 5.20 11.12 12.07
CA LEU A 242 5.85 10.29 11.05
C LEU A 242 7.35 10.49 11.03
N TRP A 243 7.83 11.72 11.19
CA TRP A 243 9.26 12.04 11.14
C TRP A 243 10.08 11.22 12.15
N ALA A 244 9.58 11.05 13.38
CA ALA A 244 10.22 10.22 14.38
C ALA A 244 10.48 8.79 13.87
N GLN A 245 9.51 8.23 13.17
CA GLN A 245 9.58 6.85 12.67
C GLN A 245 10.46 6.73 11.41
N LEU A 246 10.43 7.72 10.52
CA LEU A 246 11.30 7.72 9.33
C LEU A 246 12.78 7.78 9.70
N LEU A 247 13.15 8.49 10.76
CA LEU A 247 14.52 8.49 11.30
C LEU A 247 14.97 7.11 11.78
N ARG A 248 14.04 6.24 12.17
CA ARG A 248 14.32 4.86 12.63
C ARG A 248 13.77 3.81 11.66
N ALA A 249 13.57 4.18 10.39
CA ALA A 249 12.93 3.31 9.41
C ALA A 249 13.63 1.97 9.23
N ASP A 250 14.97 1.95 9.20
CA ASP A 250 15.75 0.71 9.07
C ASP A 250 15.60 -0.19 10.30
N GLU A 251 15.52 0.38 11.51
CA GLU A 251 15.30 -0.37 12.74
C GLU A 251 13.91 -1.05 12.74
N ILE A 252 12.86 -0.28 12.43
CA ILE A 252 11.50 -0.79 12.34
C ILE A 252 11.42 -1.91 11.29
N ASN A 253 12.03 -1.70 10.14
CA ASN A 253 12.00 -2.68 9.05
C ASN A 253 12.75 -3.97 9.41
N ASN A 254 13.93 -3.86 10.03
CA ASN A 254 14.75 -5.01 10.44
C ASN A 254 14.07 -5.84 11.54
N ASP A 255 13.43 -5.22 12.53
CA ASP A 255 12.67 -5.90 13.57
C ASP A 255 11.50 -6.71 12.97
N ARG A 256 10.76 -6.10 12.04
CA ARG A 256 9.66 -6.78 11.34
C ARG A 256 10.16 -7.94 10.48
N LEU A 257 11.26 -7.75 9.74
CA LEU A 257 11.90 -8.81 8.95
C LEU A 257 12.39 -9.96 9.83
N HIS A 258 12.94 -9.66 11.01
CA HIS A 258 13.31 -10.69 11.97
C HIS A 258 12.11 -11.55 12.38
N SER A 259 11.01 -10.92 12.75
CA SER A 259 9.76 -11.62 13.13
C SER A 259 9.18 -12.42 11.98
N TRP A 260 9.20 -11.87 10.75
CA TRP A 260 8.73 -12.53 9.54
C TRP A 260 9.55 -13.79 9.22
N ASN A 261 10.87 -13.70 9.29
CA ASN A 261 11.77 -14.83 9.02
C ASN A 261 11.60 -15.94 10.05
N GLU A 262 11.40 -15.60 11.34
CA GLU A 262 11.14 -16.59 12.38
C GLU A 262 9.86 -17.39 12.11
N TYR A 263 8.78 -16.73 11.69
CA TYR A 263 7.56 -17.42 11.25
C TYR A 263 7.80 -18.28 10.01
N TRP A 264 8.49 -17.73 9.00
CA TRP A 264 8.74 -18.44 7.76
C TRP A 264 9.53 -19.74 7.98
N GLU A 265 10.59 -19.68 8.80
CA GLU A 265 11.39 -20.83 9.18
C GLU A 265 10.56 -21.85 9.99
N ALA A 266 9.80 -21.36 10.99
CA ALA A 266 9.02 -22.20 11.86
C ALA A 266 7.92 -23.01 11.14
N PHE A 267 7.34 -22.47 10.08
CA PHE A 267 6.26 -23.11 9.35
C PHE A 267 6.72 -23.90 8.10
N GLN A 268 8.01 -23.94 7.79
CA GLN A 268 8.56 -24.74 6.69
C GLN A 268 8.18 -26.24 6.75
N PRO A 269 8.18 -26.92 7.92
CA PRO A 269 7.74 -28.31 8.00
C PRO A 269 6.28 -28.49 7.54
N LEU A 270 5.38 -27.61 7.99
CA LEU A 270 3.95 -27.65 7.62
C LEU A 270 3.76 -27.37 6.12
N ALA A 271 4.53 -26.45 5.54
CA ALA A 271 4.48 -26.17 4.11
C ALA A 271 4.96 -27.36 3.28
N ARG A 272 6.06 -28.02 3.71
CA ARG A 272 6.59 -29.22 3.02
C ARG A 272 5.64 -30.42 3.10
N SER A 273 4.87 -30.55 4.17
CA SER A 273 3.83 -31.59 4.29
C SER A 273 2.57 -31.28 3.46
N GLY A 274 2.45 -30.05 2.93
CA GLY A 274 1.26 -29.57 2.20
C GLY A 274 0.11 -29.19 3.12
N ALA A 275 0.33 -29.05 4.45
CA ALA A 275 -0.69 -28.64 5.39
C ALA A 275 -1.11 -27.16 5.21
N LEU A 276 -0.19 -26.29 4.83
CA LEU A 276 -0.45 -24.88 4.51
C LEU A 276 0.49 -24.38 3.41
N GLU A 277 0.22 -23.22 2.86
CA GLU A 277 1.12 -22.52 1.95
C GLU A 277 1.68 -21.26 2.60
N LEU A 278 2.97 -20.99 2.36
CA LEU A 278 3.69 -19.81 2.85
C LEU A 278 3.72 -18.69 1.80
N PRO A 279 3.99 -17.41 2.24
CA PRO A 279 4.23 -16.31 1.32
C PRO A 279 5.43 -16.58 0.42
N THR A 280 5.33 -16.19 -0.84
CA THR A 280 6.43 -16.23 -1.80
C THR A 280 7.00 -14.84 -2.00
N VAL A 281 8.33 -14.74 -1.94
CA VAL A 281 9.06 -13.53 -2.31
C VAL A 281 9.86 -13.86 -3.57
N PRO A 282 9.47 -13.35 -4.75
CA PRO A 282 10.17 -13.64 -6.01
C PRO A 282 11.61 -13.13 -6.02
N GLU A 283 12.44 -13.73 -6.86
CA GLU A 283 13.82 -13.27 -7.08
C GLU A 283 13.83 -11.79 -7.54
N GLY A 284 14.77 -11.01 -7.01
CA GLY A 284 14.87 -9.58 -7.29
C GLY A 284 13.91 -8.71 -6.49
N CYS A 285 13.02 -9.29 -5.67
CA CYS A 285 12.17 -8.56 -4.75
C CYS A 285 12.79 -8.54 -3.34
N VAL A 286 12.78 -7.36 -2.72
CA VAL A 286 13.06 -7.20 -1.29
C VAL A 286 11.80 -6.64 -0.64
N HIS A 287 11.20 -7.41 0.28
CA HIS A 287 9.99 -7.00 0.97
C HIS A 287 10.30 -6.36 2.33
N ASN A 288 9.31 -5.66 2.88
CA ASN A 288 9.41 -4.90 4.12
C ASN A 288 8.72 -5.61 5.32
N ALA A 289 8.40 -6.88 5.21
CA ALA A 289 7.63 -7.61 6.21
C ALA A 289 6.34 -6.84 6.64
N HIS A 290 5.59 -6.29 5.68
CA HIS A 290 4.35 -5.58 5.98
C HIS A 290 3.35 -6.48 6.70
N MET A 291 3.28 -7.75 6.34
CA MET A 291 2.49 -8.77 6.99
C MET A 291 3.12 -10.15 6.82
N PHE A 292 2.76 -11.06 7.69
CA PHE A 292 2.96 -12.49 7.47
C PHE A 292 1.60 -13.14 7.28
N TYR A 293 1.42 -13.90 6.21
CA TYR A 293 0.19 -14.65 5.96
C TYR A 293 0.49 -16.11 5.65
N ILE A 294 -0.47 -16.94 5.90
CA ILE A 294 -0.49 -18.35 5.46
C ILE A 294 -1.78 -18.59 4.69
N LYS A 295 -1.77 -19.60 3.85
CA LYS A 295 -2.98 -20.04 3.15
C LYS A 295 -3.33 -21.43 3.63
N ALA A 296 -4.50 -21.58 4.22
CA ALA A 296 -5.11 -22.84 4.59
C ALA A 296 -5.58 -23.61 3.35
N LYS A 297 -6.04 -24.83 3.52
CA LYS A 297 -6.57 -25.66 2.43
C LYS A 297 -7.80 -25.02 1.76
N ASP A 298 -8.73 -24.51 2.58
CA ASP A 298 -9.98 -23.94 2.14
C ASP A 298 -10.55 -22.95 3.17
N LEU A 299 -11.71 -22.35 2.88
CA LEU A 299 -12.42 -21.41 3.75
C LEU A 299 -12.79 -22.02 5.11
N ALA A 300 -13.18 -23.31 5.14
CA ALA A 300 -13.59 -23.97 6.37
C ALA A 300 -12.40 -24.14 7.32
N GLU A 301 -11.25 -24.60 6.81
CA GLU A 301 -10.01 -24.74 7.57
C GLU A 301 -9.47 -23.38 8.03
N ARG A 302 -9.47 -22.36 7.17
CA ARG A 302 -9.11 -20.99 7.55
C ARG A 302 -9.96 -20.47 8.71
N THR A 303 -11.28 -20.70 8.64
CA THR A 303 -12.21 -20.27 9.69
C THR A 303 -11.97 -21.03 10.99
N ALA A 304 -11.73 -22.34 10.91
CA ALA A 304 -11.37 -23.16 12.07
C ALA A 304 -10.07 -22.68 12.72
N LEU A 305 -9.03 -22.37 11.92
CA LEU A 305 -7.75 -21.86 12.41
C LEU A 305 -7.90 -20.47 13.07
N ILE A 306 -8.70 -19.57 12.52
CA ILE A 306 -9.00 -18.28 13.17
C ILE A 306 -9.62 -18.51 14.55
N ASN A 307 -10.61 -19.39 14.66
CA ASN A 307 -11.28 -19.69 15.93
C ASN A 307 -10.33 -20.35 16.93
N HIS A 308 -9.45 -21.25 16.47
CA HIS A 308 -8.44 -21.89 17.29
C HIS A 308 -7.45 -20.86 17.86
N LEU A 309 -6.91 -19.96 17.02
CA LEU A 309 -6.03 -18.88 17.47
C LEU A 309 -6.73 -17.94 18.46
N LYS A 310 -7.97 -17.55 18.15
CA LYS A 310 -8.78 -16.72 19.06
C LYS A 310 -9.00 -17.35 20.42
N SER A 311 -9.21 -18.67 20.49
CA SER A 311 -9.36 -19.40 21.77
C SER A 311 -8.08 -19.41 22.62
N ARG A 312 -6.94 -18.99 22.05
CA ARG A 312 -5.63 -18.82 22.69
C ARG A 312 -5.24 -17.36 22.84
N ASP A 313 -6.22 -16.47 22.80
CA ASP A 313 -5.99 -15.01 22.87
C ASP A 313 -5.04 -14.46 21.78
N ILE A 314 -5.07 -15.04 20.58
CA ILE A 314 -4.29 -14.58 19.41
C ILE A 314 -5.26 -14.07 18.35
N LEU A 315 -5.12 -12.79 17.96
CA LEU A 315 -5.93 -12.20 16.89
C LEU A 315 -5.27 -12.40 15.53
N ALA A 316 -5.89 -13.21 14.68
CA ALA A 316 -5.53 -13.41 13.30
C ALA A 316 -6.71 -13.04 12.40
N VAL A 317 -6.45 -12.47 11.22
CA VAL A 317 -7.50 -11.88 10.37
C VAL A 317 -7.30 -12.26 8.90
N PHE A 318 -8.41 -12.39 8.18
CA PHE A 318 -8.40 -12.63 6.73
C PHE A 318 -8.12 -11.34 5.92
N HIS A 319 -7.92 -11.46 4.61
CA HIS A 319 -7.79 -10.40 3.58
C HIS A 319 -8.14 -10.99 2.21
N TYR A 320 -8.66 -10.25 1.35
CA TYR A 320 -9.71 -9.25 1.19
C TYR A 320 -10.94 -9.97 0.65
N VAL A 321 -12.15 -9.46 0.82
CA VAL A 321 -13.26 -9.87 -0.05
C VAL A 321 -12.96 -9.33 -1.45
N PRO A 322 -12.95 -10.16 -2.51
CA PRO A 322 -12.66 -9.70 -3.86
C PRO A 322 -13.58 -8.57 -4.32
N LEU A 323 -13.03 -7.50 -4.87
CA LEU A 323 -13.82 -6.32 -5.22
C LEU A 323 -14.83 -6.59 -6.33
N HIS A 324 -14.51 -7.46 -7.31
CA HIS A 324 -15.42 -7.77 -8.43
C HIS A 324 -16.74 -8.42 -7.99
N SER A 325 -16.72 -9.16 -6.88
CA SER A 325 -17.91 -9.80 -6.31
C SER A 325 -18.70 -8.88 -5.36
N ALA A 326 -18.10 -7.78 -4.91
CA ALA A 326 -18.73 -6.80 -4.04
C ALA A 326 -19.77 -5.95 -4.81
N PRO A 327 -20.84 -5.44 -4.15
CA PRO A 327 -21.86 -4.65 -4.82
C PRO A 327 -21.34 -3.44 -5.60
N ALA A 328 -20.32 -2.73 -5.07
CA ALA A 328 -19.72 -1.60 -5.75
C ALA A 328 -18.89 -2.04 -6.97
N GLY A 329 -18.16 -3.15 -6.85
CA GLY A 329 -17.37 -3.70 -7.96
C GLY A 329 -18.25 -4.10 -9.14
N GLN A 330 -19.40 -4.75 -8.88
CA GLN A 330 -20.39 -5.11 -9.89
C GLN A 330 -21.05 -3.87 -10.56
N LYS A 331 -21.20 -2.78 -9.80
CA LYS A 331 -21.78 -1.53 -10.31
C LYS A 331 -20.80 -0.74 -11.18
N PHE A 332 -19.55 -0.68 -10.78
CA PHE A 332 -18.57 0.24 -11.37
C PHE A 332 -17.55 -0.43 -12.30
N GLY A 333 -17.52 -1.76 -12.35
CA GLY A 333 -16.53 -2.49 -13.13
C GLY A 333 -17.02 -3.82 -13.69
N ARG A 334 -16.07 -4.54 -14.30
CA ARG A 334 -16.24 -5.92 -14.76
C ARG A 334 -14.98 -6.72 -14.41
N PHE A 335 -15.11 -8.02 -14.31
CA PHE A 335 -13.96 -8.93 -14.26
C PHE A 335 -13.65 -9.40 -15.68
N GLU A 336 -12.40 -9.34 -16.09
CA GLU A 336 -11.96 -9.78 -17.42
C GLU A 336 -11.36 -11.18 -17.32
N GLY A 337 -11.85 -12.11 -18.16
CA GLY A 337 -11.45 -13.50 -18.14
C GLY A 337 -12.14 -14.31 -17.05
N GLU A 338 -11.46 -15.34 -16.55
CA GLU A 338 -11.94 -16.26 -15.50
C GLU A 338 -11.29 -15.93 -14.16
N ASP A 339 -12.07 -15.95 -13.07
CA ASP A 339 -11.59 -15.89 -11.68
C ASP A 339 -11.07 -17.29 -11.26
N LEU A 340 -9.83 -17.56 -11.59
CA LEU A 340 -9.19 -18.84 -11.25
C LEU A 340 -8.61 -18.82 -9.83
N TYR A 341 -8.08 -17.68 -9.41
CA TYR A 341 -7.29 -17.57 -8.19
C TYR A 341 -7.83 -16.54 -7.20
N THR A 342 -8.36 -15.41 -7.64
CA THR A 342 -8.72 -14.30 -6.75
C THR A 342 -9.63 -14.73 -5.62
N THR A 343 -10.77 -15.36 -5.90
CA THR A 343 -11.72 -15.81 -4.88
C THR A 343 -11.14 -16.96 -4.07
N SER A 344 -10.61 -17.99 -4.73
CA SER A 344 -10.09 -19.18 -4.05
C SER A 344 -8.94 -18.87 -3.10
N GLN A 345 -8.00 -17.99 -3.49
CA GLN A 345 -6.89 -17.59 -2.64
C GLN A 345 -7.33 -16.66 -1.50
N SER A 346 -8.30 -15.76 -1.75
CA SER A 346 -8.92 -14.94 -0.71
C SER A 346 -9.58 -15.77 0.39
N ASP A 347 -10.28 -16.85 0.02
CA ASP A 347 -10.94 -17.74 0.97
C ASP A 347 -9.96 -18.50 1.88
N ARG A 348 -8.74 -18.73 1.40
CA ARG A 348 -7.70 -19.50 2.08
C ARG A 348 -6.77 -18.67 2.96
N LEU A 349 -6.63 -17.38 2.67
CA LEU A 349 -5.61 -16.52 3.26
C LEU A 349 -5.96 -16.08 4.67
N LEU A 350 -5.00 -16.24 5.58
CA LEU A 350 -5.02 -15.79 6.96
C LEU A 350 -3.74 -15.04 7.30
N ARG A 351 -3.86 -13.86 7.90
CA ARG A 351 -2.73 -13.04 8.37
C ARG A 351 -2.52 -13.26 9.86
N LEU A 352 -1.26 -13.47 10.25
CA LEU A 352 -0.84 -13.64 11.63
C LEU A 352 -0.37 -12.30 12.24
N PRO A 353 -0.33 -12.17 13.59
CA PRO A 353 0.23 -11.00 14.25
C PRO A 353 1.64 -10.68 13.76
N LEU A 354 1.85 -9.44 13.30
CA LEU A 354 3.18 -8.94 12.93
C LEU A 354 3.24 -7.42 13.05
N TYR A 355 4.01 -6.91 14.00
CA TYR A 355 4.19 -5.48 14.25
C TYR A 355 5.57 -5.20 14.84
N PHE A 356 6.01 -3.94 14.81
CA PHE A 356 7.26 -3.51 15.43
C PHE A 356 7.21 -3.72 16.94
N GLY A 357 8.23 -4.40 17.47
CA GLY A 357 8.32 -4.75 18.89
C GLY A 357 7.49 -5.99 19.29
N LEU A 358 7.03 -6.80 18.33
CA LEU A 358 6.42 -8.10 18.65
C LEU A 358 7.42 -8.97 19.41
N THR A 359 7.09 -9.36 20.65
CA THR A 359 8.04 -10.06 21.53
C THR A 359 8.33 -11.48 21.04
N ARG A 360 9.47 -12.04 21.46
CA ARG A 360 9.81 -13.43 21.16
C ARG A 360 8.78 -14.40 21.76
N GLU A 361 8.32 -14.11 22.96
CA GLU A 361 7.31 -14.89 23.67
C GLU A 361 5.99 -14.93 22.89
N ASP A 362 5.54 -13.77 22.39
CA ASP A 362 4.31 -13.69 21.59
C ASP A 362 4.47 -14.40 20.25
N ARG A 363 5.62 -14.23 19.55
CA ARG A 363 5.89 -14.96 18.31
C ARG A 363 5.86 -16.47 18.54
N GLN A 364 6.52 -16.95 19.60
CA GLN A 364 6.53 -18.37 19.91
C GLN A 364 5.13 -18.91 20.27
N ALA A 365 4.31 -18.12 20.96
CA ALA A 365 2.93 -18.48 21.24
C ALA A 365 2.11 -18.63 19.96
N VAL A 366 2.27 -17.72 18.99
CA VAL A 366 1.62 -17.81 17.66
C VAL A 366 2.10 -19.05 16.91
N ILE A 367 3.42 -19.31 16.88
CA ILE A 367 4.02 -20.48 16.21
C ILE A 367 3.45 -21.77 16.80
N ASN A 368 3.46 -21.90 18.13
CA ASN A 368 2.98 -23.10 18.80
C ASN A 368 1.48 -23.33 18.54
N ALA A 369 0.67 -22.27 18.58
CA ALA A 369 -0.77 -22.39 18.33
C ALA A 369 -1.09 -22.83 16.89
N VAL A 370 -0.35 -22.33 15.90
CA VAL A 370 -0.51 -22.77 14.50
C VAL A 370 -0.09 -24.23 14.34
N ARG A 371 1.08 -24.61 14.88
CA ARG A 371 1.55 -26.00 14.83
C ARG A 371 0.58 -26.96 15.51
N GLU A 372 0.13 -26.65 16.70
CA GLU A 372 -0.86 -27.46 17.42
C GLU A 372 -2.13 -27.69 16.61
N PHE A 373 -2.62 -26.67 15.87
CA PHE A 373 -3.79 -26.81 15.00
C PHE A 373 -3.57 -27.87 13.92
N TYR A 374 -2.35 -27.95 13.36
CA TYR A 374 -2.00 -28.92 12.32
C TYR A 374 -1.43 -30.24 12.86
N GLY A 375 -1.33 -30.40 14.19
CA GLY A 375 -0.87 -31.64 14.82
C GLY A 375 0.65 -31.86 14.79
N ASP A 376 1.44 -30.78 14.74
CA ASP A 376 2.92 -30.76 14.68
C ASP A 376 3.54 -30.31 16.01
#